data_2200f6533ff95188670cf299c0e89cc4
#
_entry.id   2200f6533ff95188670cf299c0e89cc4
#
_cell.length_a   1.000
_cell.length_b   1.000
_cell.length_c   1.000
_cell.angle_alpha   90.00
_cell.angle_beta   90.00
_cell.angle_gamma   90.00
#
_symmetry.space_group_name_H-M   'P 1'
#
loop_
_entity.id
_entity.type
_entity.pdbx_description
1 polymer ?
#
loop_
_entity_poly.entity_id
_entity_poly.type
_entity_poly.pdbx_seq_one_letter_code
_entity_poly.pdbx_strand_id
1 'polypeptide(L)'
;GFQAIVNDERLQPHVNLAGRTIGYLNESETGEREGRVGLEATFENQLKGECGQGIKRMMSGTWMIITRKEPVDGHDVVTTIDVDYQDIVQHALKKQMEKSEATHGTAILMEVKTGDIKAIANLARKDGVYIENQNFAISGAGEPGSVIKAATMIALLEDGCVTPYDTIDLGTSGRYKFYDRYLTESHDGLGKVTVKQIMEKSSNGIAKLVYDHYKDRPEKFVNRWYAMGLDKKTGICLPGEIEPYIKYPKDKS
;
A
#
# COMPACT_ATOMS: atom_id res chain seq x y z
N GLY A 1 5.19 -52.62 14.24
CA GLY A 1 5.41 -51.55 15.19
C GLY A 1 4.66 -50.31 14.71
N PHE A 2 4.23 -49.44 15.60
CA PHE A 2 3.67 -48.13 15.27
C PHE A 2 4.79 -47.16 14.94
N GLN A 3 4.64 -46.41 13.85
CA GLN A 3 5.52 -45.31 13.51
C GLN A 3 4.70 -44.02 13.62
N ALA A 4 5.07 -43.14 14.55
CA ALA A 4 4.48 -41.80 14.61
C ALA A 4 5.11 -40.97 13.49
N ILE A 5 4.27 -40.36 12.66
CA ILE A 5 4.67 -39.39 11.66
C ILE A 5 4.14 -38.05 12.16
N VAL A 6 5.04 -37.08 12.40
CA VAL A 6 4.66 -35.71 12.71
C VAL A 6 4.39 -35.00 11.39
N ASN A 7 3.18 -34.52 11.24
CA ASN A 7 2.77 -33.72 10.09
C ASN A 7 2.56 -32.30 10.56
N ASP A 8 3.36 -31.37 10.04
CA ASP A 8 3.16 -29.94 10.30
C ASP A 8 2.09 -29.42 9.36
N GLU A 9 1.01 -28.88 9.92
CA GLU A 9 -0.08 -28.30 9.15
C GLU A 9 -0.14 -26.79 9.37
N ARG A 10 -0.21 -26.03 8.28
CA ARG A 10 -0.40 -24.59 8.32
C ARG A 10 -1.86 -24.27 8.60
N LEU A 11 -2.14 -23.75 9.79
CA LEU A 11 -3.47 -23.30 10.15
C LEU A 11 -3.69 -21.86 9.69
N GLN A 12 -4.82 -21.61 9.04
CA GLN A 12 -5.27 -20.27 8.63
C GLN A 12 -6.66 -20.01 9.23
N PRO A 13 -6.75 -19.58 10.49
CA PRO A 13 -8.02 -19.42 11.18
C PRO A 13 -8.93 -18.37 10.54
N HIS A 14 -8.34 -17.39 9.84
CA HIS A 14 -9.04 -16.31 9.14
C HIS A 14 -8.81 -16.42 7.64
N VAL A 15 -9.36 -17.45 7.04
CA VAL A 15 -9.27 -17.71 5.60
C VAL A 15 -9.78 -16.48 4.83
N ASN A 16 -8.99 -16.01 3.85
CA ASN A 16 -9.28 -14.87 2.99
C ASN A 16 -9.15 -13.46 3.61
N LEU A 17 -8.64 -13.32 4.82
CA LEU A 17 -8.30 -12.01 5.37
C LEU A 17 -6.80 -11.73 5.26
N ALA A 18 -6.44 -10.59 4.64
CA ALA A 18 -5.07 -10.11 4.49
C ALA A 18 -4.07 -11.16 3.94
N GLY A 19 -4.55 -12.09 3.08
CA GLY A 19 -3.76 -13.25 2.64
C GLY A 19 -2.46 -12.87 1.92
N ARG A 20 -2.44 -11.78 1.16
CA ARG A 20 -1.21 -11.29 0.49
C ARG A 20 -0.31 -10.49 1.41
N THR A 21 -0.86 -9.94 2.47
CA THR A 21 -0.11 -9.22 3.50
C THR A 21 0.55 -10.19 4.48
N ILE A 22 -0.20 -11.16 5.00
CA ILE A 22 0.34 -12.23 5.84
C ILE A 22 1.27 -13.10 5.02
N GLY A 23 0.82 -13.56 3.87
CA GLY A 23 1.58 -14.40 2.97
C GLY A 23 1.20 -15.88 3.04
N TYR A 24 1.95 -16.68 2.32
CA TYR A 24 1.81 -18.12 2.28
C TYR A 24 3.15 -18.80 2.06
N LEU A 25 3.21 -20.07 2.45
CA LEU A 25 4.36 -20.92 2.23
C LEU A 25 4.18 -21.69 0.91
N ASN A 26 5.25 -21.81 0.15
CA ASN A 26 5.36 -22.76 -0.95
C ASN A 26 6.27 -23.90 -0.55
N GLU A 27 5.95 -25.09 -1.03
CA GLU A 27 6.84 -26.24 -0.92
C GLU A 27 7.84 -26.21 -2.07
N SER A 28 9.13 -26.29 -1.73
CA SER A 28 10.21 -26.39 -2.71
C SER A 28 10.27 -27.81 -3.29
N GLU A 29 11.04 -28.01 -4.35
CA GLU A 29 11.30 -29.34 -4.94
C GLU A 29 11.97 -30.29 -3.92
N THR A 30 12.62 -29.75 -2.91
CA THR A 30 13.26 -30.52 -1.82
C THR A 30 12.31 -30.85 -0.67
N GLY A 31 11.03 -30.42 -0.74
CA GLY A 31 10.03 -30.59 0.32
C GLY A 31 10.15 -29.57 1.46
N GLU A 32 11.04 -28.59 1.35
CA GLU A 32 11.12 -27.49 2.31
C GLU A 32 10.06 -26.44 2.02
N ARG A 33 9.44 -25.91 3.08
CA ARG A 33 8.46 -24.83 2.98
C ARG A 33 9.14 -23.48 3.14
N GLU A 34 8.88 -22.58 2.23
CA GLU A 34 9.46 -21.23 2.21
C GLU A 34 8.36 -20.16 2.05
N GLY A 35 8.50 -19.05 2.79
CA GLY A 35 7.66 -17.87 2.64
C GLY A 35 7.86 -17.20 1.28
N ARG A 36 6.78 -16.98 0.52
CA ARG A 36 6.89 -16.42 -0.84
C ARG A 36 6.44 -14.97 -0.95
N VAL A 37 5.53 -14.54 -0.11
CA VAL A 37 4.98 -13.18 -0.12
C VAL A 37 4.66 -12.72 1.29
N GLY A 38 4.43 -11.41 1.46
CA GLY A 38 3.98 -10.82 2.70
C GLY A 38 4.95 -10.99 3.86
N LEU A 39 4.42 -11.08 5.05
CA LEU A 39 5.19 -11.24 6.28
C LEU A 39 5.92 -12.58 6.34
N GLU A 40 5.34 -13.65 5.78
CA GLU A 40 6.00 -14.94 5.69
C GLU A 40 7.34 -14.86 4.94
N ALA A 41 7.37 -14.10 3.82
CA ALA A 41 8.61 -13.90 3.07
C ALA A 41 9.57 -12.95 3.78
N THR A 42 9.06 -11.91 4.41
CA THR A 42 9.89 -10.91 5.09
C THR A 42 10.61 -11.49 6.30
N PHE A 43 9.89 -12.30 7.08
CA PHE A 43 10.35 -12.85 8.35
C PHE A 43 10.69 -14.35 8.27
N GLU A 44 10.95 -14.87 7.08
CA GLU A 44 11.27 -16.28 6.84
C GLU A 44 12.33 -16.80 7.81
N ASN A 45 13.44 -16.07 7.97
CA ASN A 45 14.56 -16.50 8.83
C ASN A 45 14.19 -16.53 10.32
N GLN A 46 13.23 -15.70 10.75
CA GLN A 46 12.76 -15.68 12.12
C GLN A 46 11.71 -16.76 12.37
N LEU A 47 10.81 -16.98 11.39
CA LEU A 47 9.71 -17.92 11.50
C LEU A 47 10.12 -19.37 11.35
N LYS A 48 11.11 -19.65 10.48
CA LYS A 48 11.52 -21.00 10.09
C LYS A 48 12.16 -21.82 11.20
N GLY A 49 12.91 -21.17 12.13
CA GLY A 49 13.75 -21.85 13.10
C GLY A 49 14.92 -22.58 12.47
N GLU A 50 15.48 -23.55 13.18
CA GLU A 50 16.59 -24.37 12.71
C GLU A 50 16.25 -25.87 12.77
N CYS A 51 16.42 -26.56 11.66
CA CYS A 51 16.22 -28.00 11.61
C CYS A 51 17.22 -28.76 12.47
N GLY A 52 16.73 -29.72 13.25
CA GLY A 52 17.57 -30.67 13.97
C GLY A 52 18.31 -31.61 13.01
N GLN A 53 19.42 -32.17 13.46
CA GLN A 53 20.19 -33.16 12.71
C GLN A 53 20.26 -34.47 13.49
N GLY A 54 20.01 -35.57 12.83
CA GLY A 54 20.12 -36.90 13.42
C GLY A 54 20.75 -37.91 12.49
N ILE A 55 21.36 -38.94 13.07
CA ILE A 55 21.87 -40.08 12.33
C ILE A 55 20.95 -41.25 12.57
N LYS A 56 20.45 -41.85 11.49
CA LYS A 56 19.72 -43.11 11.54
C LYS A 56 20.72 -44.27 11.69
N ARG A 57 20.63 -44.99 12.80
CA ARG A 57 21.49 -46.14 13.11
C ARG A 57 20.66 -47.36 13.51
N MET A 58 21.10 -48.50 13.03
CA MET A 58 20.50 -49.76 13.47
C MET A 58 21.11 -50.19 14.81
N MET A 59 20.24 -50.38 15.80
CA MET A 59 20.59 -50.89 17.11
C MET A 59 19.65 -52.05 17.49
N SER A 60 20.23 -53.19 17.81
CA SER A 60 19.47 -54.41 18.20
C SER A 60 18.35 -54.78 17.22
N GLY A 61 18.58 -54.64 15.91
CA GLY A 61 17.61 -54.99 14.87
C GLY A 61 16.53 -53.93 14.61
N THR A 62 16.59 -52.78 15.28
CA THR A 62 15.63 -51.64 15.09
C THR A 62 16.38 -50.38 14.66
N TRP A 63 15.80 -49.65 13.69
CA TRP A 63 16.32 -48.37 13.30
C TRP A 63 15.99 -47.32 14.35
N MET A 64 17.01 -46.64 14.90
CA MET A 64 16.88 -45.52 15.83
C MET A 64 17.51 -44.27 15.23
N ILE A 65 16.91 -43.14 15.54
CA ILE A 65 17.48 -41.81 15.21
C ILE A 65 18.27 -41.35 16.43
N ILE A 66 19.55 -41.11 16.26
CA ILE A 66 20.43 -40.52 17.28
C ILE A 66 20.55 -39.05 16.92
N THR A 67 19.91 -38.17 17.71
CA THR A 67 19.98 -36.73 17.53
C THR A 67 21.42 -36.24 17.74
N ARG A 68 21.93 -35.46 16.81
CA ARG A 68 23.22 -34.74 16.90
C ARG A 68 23.07 -33.29 17.21
N LYS A 69 22.04 -32.66 16.66
CA LYS A 69 21.64 -31.28 16.91
C LYS A 69 20.11 -31.27 17.14
N GLU A 70 19.69 -30.73 18.25
CA GLU A 70 18.27 -30.53 18.50
C GLU A 70 17.73 -29.43 17.56
N PRO A 71 16.47 -29.53 17.13
CA PRO A 71 15.84 -28.45 16.40
C PRO A 71 15.64 -27.24 17.32
N VAL A 72 15.62 -26.07 16.70
CA VAL A 72 15.31 -24.80 17.38
C VAL A 72 14.05 -24.23 16.74
N ASP A 73 13.03 -24.01 17.53
CA ASP A 73 11.77 -23.43 17.04
C ASP A 73 11.99 -22.00 16.53
N GLY A 74 11.20 -21.60 15.54
CA GLY A 74 11.17 -20.23 15.06
C GLY A 74 10.53 -19.28 16.07
N HIS A 75 10.58 -18.01 15.75
CA HIS A 75 9.97 -16.95 16.55
C HIS A 75 8.59 -16.58 16.01
N ASP A 76 7.72 -16.08 16.89
CA ASP A 76 6.45 -15.50 16.50
C ASP A 76 6.64 -14.08 15.96
N VAL A 77 5.82 -13.70 15.00
CA VAL A 77 5.71 -12.32 14.49
C VAL A 77 4.37 -11.74 14.91
N VAL A 78 4.41 -10.72 15.79
CA VAL A 78 3.22 -10.00 16.22
C VAL A 78 3.00 -8.80 15.31
N THR A 79 1.83 -8.71 14.70
CA THR A 79 1.47 -7.62 13.79
C THR A 79 0.56 -6.60 14.47
N THR A 80 0.46 -5.42 13.88
CA THR A 80 -0.48 -4.37 14.30
C THR A 80 -1.86 -4.52 13.67
N ILE A 81 -2.04 -5.52 12.78
CA ILE A 81 -3.31 -5.80 12.12
C ILE A 81 -4.32 -6.30 13.16
N ASP A 82 -5.49 -5.67 13.16
CA ASP A 82 -6.64 -6.04 13.97
C ASP A 82 -7.63 -6.81 13.09
N VAL A 83 -8.02 -8.00 13.52
CA VAL A 83 -8.85 -8.92 12.73
C VAL A 83 -10.22 -8.34 12.46
N ASP A 84 -10.83 -7.67 13.44
CA ASP A 84 -12.16 -7.08 13.31
C ASP A 84 -12.13 -5.91 12.32
N TYR A 85 -11.14 -5.04 12.42
CA TYR A 85 -10.94 -3.97 11.45
C TYR A 85 -10.62 -4.49 10.06
N GLN A 86 -9.80 -5.53 9.95
CA GLN A 86 -9.46 -6.15 8.66
C GLN A 86 -10.71 -6.68 7.97
N ASP A 87 -11.59 -7.38 8.70
CA ASP A 87 -12.83 -7.92 8.17
C ASP A 87 -13.76 -6.80 7.68
N ILE A 88 -13.98 -5.77 8.52
CA ILE A 88 -14.81 -4.62 8.18
C ILE A 88 -14.28 -3.91 6.92
N VAL A 89 -12.97 -3.62 6.85
CA VAL A 89 -12.36 -2.91 5.73
C VAL A 89 -12.44 -3.73 4.45
N GLN A 90 -12.18 -5.03 4.52
CA GLN A 90 -12.23 -5.90 3.35
C GLN A 90 -13.65 -6.06 2.81
N HIS A 91 -14.65 -6.20 3.69
CA HIS A 91 -16.06 -6.25 3.29
C HIS A 91 -16.53 -4.92 2.68
N ALA A 92 -16.15 -3.78 3.27
CA ALA A 92 -16.48 -2.47 2.74
C ALA A 92 -15.85 -2.24 1.36
N LEU A 93 -14.58 -2.61 1.18
CA LEU A 93 -13.89 -2.56 -0.10
C LEU A 93 -14.60 -3.41 -1.14
N LYS A 94 -14.90 -4.68 -0.83
CA LYS A 94 -15.60 -5.60 -1.72
C LYS A 94 -16.94 -5.04 -2.17
N LYS A 95 -17.76 -4.58 -1.22
CA LYS A 95 -19.08 -3.97 -1.50
C LYS A 95 -18.97 -2.76 -2.43
N GLN A 96 -17.97 -1.90 -2.21
CA GLN A 96 -17.76 -0.74 -3.08
C GLN A 96 -17.30 -1.15 -4.47
N MET A 97 -16.41 -2.14 -4.58
CA MET A 97 -15.93 -2.65 -5.87
C MET A 97 -17.04 -3.32 -6.67
N GLU A 98 -17.92 -4.08 -6.03
CA GLU A 98 -19.11 -4.66 -6.66
C GLU A 98 -20.03 -3.56 -7.22
N LYS A 99 -20.26 -2.49 -6.45
CA LYS A 99 -21.09 -1.36 -6.85
C LYS A 99 -20.50 -0.57 -8.02
N SER A 100 -19.18 -0.39 -8.04
CA SER A 100 -18.47 0.40 -9.07
C SER A 100 -17.96 -0.44 -10.23
N GLU A 101 -18.14 -1.77 -10.19
CA GLU A 101 -17.60 -2.74 -11.15
C GLU A 101 -16.08 -2.60 -11.34
N ALA A 102 -15.37 -2.17 -10.28
CA ALA A 102 -13.93 -1.94 -10.33
C ALA A 102 -13.16 -3.23 -10.60
N THR A 103 -12.08 -3.13 -11.36
CA THR A 103 -11.22 -4.29 -11.68
C THR A 103 -10.30 -4.66 -10.53
N HIS A 104 -9.84 -3.67 -9.76
CA HIS A 104 -9.04 -3.85 -8.55
C HIS A 104 -9.26 -2.67 -7.60
N GLY A 105 -8.92 -2.87 -6.35
CA GLY A 105 -8.99 -1.84 -5.32
C GLY A 105 -8.18 -2.21 -4.09
N THR A 106 -7.85 -1.19 -3.32
CA THR A 106 -7.15 -1.34 -2.05
C THR A 106 -7.72 -0.38 -1.02
N ALA A 107 -7.65 -0.78 0.25
CA ALA A 107 -8.00 0.07 1.39
C ALA A 107 -7.04 -0.19 2.55
N ILE A 108 -6.56 0.88 3.17
CA ILE A 108 -5.66 0.82 4.32
C ILE A 108 -6.32 1.59 5.47
N LEU A 109 -6.35 0.98 6.65
CA LEU A 109 -6.71 1.64 7.89
C LEU A 109 -5.44 1.79 8.74
N MET A 110 -5.07 3.04 9.02
CA MET A 110 -3.88 3.40 9.78
C MET A 110 -4.24 4.22 11.00
N GLU A 111 -3.64 3.91 12.12
CA GLU A 111 -3.71 4.75 13.32
C GLU A 111 -2.80 5.97 13.14
N VAL A 112 -3.40 7.16 13.10
CA VAL A 112 -2.66 8.41 12.80
C VAL A 112 -1.56 8.71 13.81
N LYS A 113 -1.77 8.37 15.08
CA LYS A 113 -0.84 8.68 16.16
C LYS A 113 0.43 7.84 16.12
N THR A 114 0.32 6.57 15.77
CA THR A 114 1.43 5.60 15.82
C THR A 114 1.97 5.24 14.44
N GLY A 115 1.15 5.39 13.41
CA GLY A 115 1.45 4.89 12.07
C GLY A 115 1.15 3.40 11.89
N ASP A 116 0.58 2.74 12.90
CA ASP A 116 0.25 1.32 12.84
C ASP A 116 -0.79 1.03 11.76
N ILE A 117 -0.53 0.07 10.91
CA ILE A 117 -1.52 -0.46 9.98
C ILE A 117 -2.44 -1.41 10.75
N LYS A 118 -3.70 -1.02 10.90
CA LYS A 118 -4.73 -1.83 11.57
C LYS A 118 -5.47 -2.74 10.59
N ALA A 119 -5.56 -2.35 9.31
CA ALA A 119 -6.08 -3.18 8.24
C ALA A 119 -5.46 -2.81 6.91
N ILE A 120 -5.29 -3.80 6.03
CA ILE A 120 -4.81 -3.63 4.67
C ILE A 120 -5.50 -4.65 3.77
N ALA A 121 -6.46 -4.17 2.99
CA ALA A 121 -7.27 -5.00 2.12
C ALA A 121 -6.94 -4.72 0.65
N ASN A 122 -6.80 -5.78 -0.12
CA ASN A 122 -6.48 -5.72 -1.55
C ASN A 122 -7.37 -6.71 -2.29
N LEU A 123 -8.11 -6.25 -3.27
CA LEU A 123 -8.97 -7.11 -4.06
C LEU A 123 -8.79 -6.85 -5.55
N ALA A 124 -8.85 -7.92 -6.35
CA ALA A 124 -8.92 -7.85 -7.80
C ALA A 124 -10.03 -8.77 -8.32
N ARG A 125 -10.67 -8.35 -9.41
CA ARG A 125 -11.69 -9.16 -10.10
C ARG A 125 -11.00 -10.19 -10.98
N LYS A 126 -11.25 -11.46 -10.71
CA LYS A 126 -10.80 -12.60 -11.53
C LYS A 126 -11.98 -13.54 -11.76
N ASP A 127 -12.28 -13.83 -13.00
CA ASP A 127 -13.39 -14.73 -13.41
C ASP A 127 -14.74 -14.39 -12.74
N GLY A 128 -15.00 -13.08 -12.58
CA GLY A 128 -16.23 -12.56 -11.98
C GLY A 128 -16.24 -12.54 -10.44
N VAL A 129 -15.20 -13.02 -9.79
CA VAL A 129 -15.07 -13.06 -8.33
C VAL A 129 -13.96 -12.09 -7.86
N TYR A 130 -14.16 -11.44 -6.72
CA TYR A 130 -13.14 -10.61 -6.10
C TYR A 130 -12.27 -11.45 -5.17
N ILE A 131 -10.99 -11.51 -5.47
CA ILE A 131 -9.98 -12.26 -4.72
C ILE A 131 -8.76 -11.39 -4.39
N GLU A 132 -8.03 -11.75 -3.36
CA GLU A 132 -6.77 -11.13 -3.02
C GLU A 132 -5.62 -11.86 -3.75
N ASN A 133 -5.14 -11.28 -4.87
CA ASN A 133 -4.09 -11.86 -5.70
C ASN A 133 -2.79 -11.04 -5.73
N GLN A 134 -2.86 -9.77 -5.36
CA GLN A 134 -1.73 -8.84 -5.33
C GLN A 134 -1.93 -7.82 -4.21
N ASN A 135 -0.84 -7.36 -3.60
CA ASN A 135 -0.90 -6.27 -2.65
C ASN A 135 -0.77 -4.92 -3.38
N PHE A 136 -1.89 -4.42 -3.89
CA PHE A 136 -1.95 -3.15 -4.62
C PHE A 136 -1.59 -1.94 -3.76
N ALA A 137 -1.75 -2.06 -2.43
CA ALA A 137 -1.43 -0.98 -1.50
C ALA A 137 0.04 -0.58 -1.54
N ILE A 138 0.94 -1.51 -1.85
CA ILE A 138 2.39 -1.30 -1.88
C ILE A 138 2.99 -1.43 -3.28
N SER A 139 2.39 -2.23 -4.16
CA SER A 139 2.89 -2.50 -5.51
C SER A 139 2.10 -1.80 -6.61
N GLY A 140 1.03 -1.08 -6.27
CA GLY A 140 0.23 -0.33 -7.23
C GLY A 140 0.85 1.02 -7.53
N ALA A 141 1.10 1.30 -8.83
CA ALA A 141 1.45 2.64 -9.30
C ALA A 141 0.28 3.21 -10.07
N GLY A 142 -0.11 4.44 -9.77
CA GLY A 142 -1.19 5.11 -10.46
C GLY A 142 -1.17 6.61 -10.23
N GLU A 143 -1.92 7.33 -11.04
CA GLU A 143 -2.14 8.74 -10.81
C GLU A 143 -2.98 8.93 -9.54
N PRO A 144 -2.52 9.74 -8.56
CA PRO A 144 -3.21 9.89 -7.27
C PRO A 144 -4.56 10.61 -7.40
N GLY A 145 -4.86 11.21 -8.54
CA GLY A 145 -6.06 11.99 -8.77
C GLY A 145 -6.17 13.17 -7.80
N SER A 146 -7.44 13.53 -7.39
CA SER A 146 -7.68 14.70 -6.54
C SER A 146 -7.07 14.61 -5.14
N VAL A 147 -6.59 13.44 -4.71
CA VAL A 147 -5.93 13.30 -3.39
C VAL A 147 -4.67 14.16 -3.32
N ILE A 148 -3.93 14.32 -4.42
CA ILE A 148 -2.73 15.16 -4.48
C ILE A 148 -3.01 16.65 -4.21
N LYS A 149 -4.27 17.09 -4.35
CA LYS A 149 -4.64 18.49 -4.09
C LYS A 149 -4.42 18.88 -2.63
N ALA A 150 -4.49 17.93 -1.69
CA ALA A 150 -4.18 18.18 -0.29
C ALA A 150 -2.71 18.59 -0.12
N ALA A 151 -1.78 17.79 -0.66
CA ALA A 151 -0.35 18.11 -0.63
C ALA A 151 -0.03 19.42 -1.39
N THR A 152 -0.73 19.65 -2.50
CA THR A 152 -0.62 20.89 -3.28
C THR A 152 -1.05 22.12 -2.47
N MET A 153 -2.16 22.03 -1.75
CA MET A 153 -2.64 23.11 -0.91
C MET A 153 -1.72 23.39 0.28
N ILE A 154 -1.19 22.34 0.92
CA ILE A 154 -0.19 22.47 1.98
C ILE A 154 1.02 23.26 1.46
N ALA A 155 1.54 22.92 0.27
CA ALA A 155 2.65 23.63 -0.33
C ALA A 155 2.35 25.13 -0.53
N LEU A 156 1.17 25.46 -1.06
CA LEU A 156 0.75 26.85 -1.30
C LEU A 156 0.61 27.65 0.01
N LEU A 157 0.04 27.02 1.05
CA LEU A 157 -0.18 27.67 2.35
C LEU A 157 1.16 27.87 3.10
N GLU A 158 2.01 26.85 3.16
CA GLU A 158 3.30 26.93 3.84
C GLU A 158 4.28 27.90 3.18
N ASP A 159 4.21 28.05 1.85
CA ASP A 159 5.00 29.05 1.14
C ASP A 159 4.41 30.46 1.25
N GLY A 160 3.30 30.64 1.92
CA GLY A 160 2.61 31.93 2.05
C GLY A 160 2.09 32.46 0.71
N CYS A 161 1.88 31.59 -0.28
CA CYS A 161 1.39 31.97 -1.59
C CYS A 161 -0.07 32.41 -1.52
N VAL A 162 -0.85 31.79 -0.66
CA VAL A 162 -2.28 32.04 -0.48
C VAL A 162 -2.69 31.85 0.97
N THR A 163 -3.85 32.42 1.34
CA THR A 163 -4.59 32.11 2.57
C THR A 163 -5.92 31.43 2.22
N PRO A 164 -6.57 30.71 3.14
CA PRO A 164 -7.87 30.09 2.88
C PRO A 164 -8.97 31.09 2.46
N TYR A 165 -8.81 32.35 2.82
CA TYR A 165 -9.80 33.41 2.61
C TYR A 165 -9.56 34.25 1.34
N ASP A 166 -8.40 34.09 0.71
CA ASP A 166 -8.09 34.77 -0.54
C ASP A 166 -9.08 34.34 -1.62
N THR A 167 -9.47 35.28 -2.46
CA THR A 167 -10.40 35.04 -3.56
C THR A 167 -9.69 35.03 -4.89
N ILE A 168 -10.08 34.07 -5.73
CA ILE A 168 -9.61 33.95 -7.10
C ILE A 168 -10.80 33.84 -8.05
N ASP A 169 -10.70 34.42 -9.21
CA ASP A 169 -11.66 34.24 -10.28
C ASP A 169 -11.20 33.10 -11.19
N LEU A 170 -11.97 32.01 -11.16
CA LEU A 170 -11.75 30.82 -11.98
C LEU A 170 -12.54 30.86 -13.30
N GLY A 171 -13.31 31.93 -13.53
CA GLY A 171 -14.24 32.02 -14.65
C GLY A 171 -15.38 31.00 -14.58
N THR A 172 -16.30 31.11 -15.52
CA THR A 172 -17.52 30.27 -15.55
C THR A 172 -17.42 29.11 -16.54
N SER A 173 -16.35 29.03 -17.35
CA SER A 173 -16.21 28.01 -18.39
C SER A 173 -15.82 26.62 -17.88
N GLY A 174 -15.29 26.53 -16.65
CA GLY A 174 -14.70 25.30 -16.11
C GLY A 174 -13.49 24.77 -16.90
N ARG A 175 -12.87 25.64 -17.72
CA ARG A 175 -11.71 25.28 -18.53
C ARG A 175 -10.58 26.27 -18.27
N TYR A 176 -9.40 25.72 -17.91
CA TYR A 176 -8.20 26.52 -17.65
C TYR A 176 -7.15 26.23 -18.71
N LYS A 177 -6.61 27.27 -19.33
CA LYS A 177 -5.55 27.15 -20.32
C LYS A 177 -4.19 27.35 -19.67
N PHE A 178 -3.29 26.37 -19.84
CA PHE A 178 -1.89 26.43 -19.43
C PHE A 178 -1.03 26.11 -20.65
N TYR A 179 -0.32 27.09 -21.15
CA TYR A 179 0.46 26.99 -22.39
C TYR A 179 -0.43 26.53 -23.57
N ASP A 180 -0.17 25.34 -24.10
CA ASP A 180 -0.90 24.68 -25.19
C ASP A 180 -1.96 23.68 -24.75
N ARG A 181 -2.10 23.45 -23.42
CA ARG A 181 -3.00 22.45 -22.83
C ARG A 181 -4.16 23.09 -22.08
N TYR A 182 -5.25 22.34 -22.03
CA TYR A 182 -6.43 22.70 -21.23
C TYR A 182 -6.61 21.68 -20.10
N LEU A 183 -6.88 22.21 -18.91
CA LEU A 183 -7.39 21.45 -17.79
C LEU A 183 -8.88 21.77 -17.64
N THR A 184 -9.71 20.75 -17.50
CA THR A 184 -11.16 20.92 -17.44
C THR A 184 -11.66 20.46 -16.07
N GLU A 185 -12.64 21.19 -15.54
CA GLU A 185 -13.39 20.78 -14.34
C GLU A 185 -14.29 19.58 -14.65
N SER A 186 -14.65 18.85 -13.61
CA SER A 186 -15.69 17.81 -13.66
C SER A 186 -17.11 18.38 -13.53
N HIS A 187 -17.23 19.69 -13.30
CA HIS A 187 -18.46 20.46 -13.14
C HIS A 187 -18.32 21.81 -13.83
N ASP A 188 -19.38 22.61 -13.83
CA ASP A 188 -19.34 23.97 -14.35
C ASP A 188 -18.33 24.84 -13.61
N GLY A 189 -17.85 25.88 -14.27
CA GLY A 189 -16.90 26.81 -13.68
C GLY A 189 -17.45 27.51 -12.44
N LEU A 190 -16.62 27.67 -11.43
CA LEU A 190 -17.03 28.18 -10.11
C LEU A 190 -17.11 29.70 -10.03
N GLY A 191 -16.64 30.44 -11.08
CA GLY A 191 -16.55 31.89 -11.02
C GLY A 191 -15.59 32.38 -9.93
N LYS A 192 -15.97 33.40 -9.19
CA LYS A 192 -15.17 33.94 -8.09
C LYS A 192 -15.40 33.16 -6.80
N VAL A 193 -14.36 32.51 -6.31
CA VAL A 193 -14.38 31.63 -5.13
C VAL A 193 -13.21 31.88 -4.20
N THR A 194 -13.33 31.46 -2.95
CA THR A 194 -12.20 31.45 -2.02
C THR A 194 -11.29 30.22 -2.23
N VAL A 195 -10.04 30.33 -1.79
CA VAL A 195 -9.10 29.18 -1.79
C VAL A 195 -9.68 27.99 -1.00
N LYS A 196 -10.36 28.26 0.12
CA LYS A 196 -11.09 27.23 0.88
C LYS A 196 -12.13 26.52 0.02
N GLN A 197 -12.94 27.25 -0.74
CA GLN A 197 -13.95 26.69 -1.62
C GLN A 197 -13.37 25.86 -2.77
N ILE A 198 -12.17 26.20 -3.27
CA ILE A 198 -11.46 25.36 -4.24
C ILE A 198 -11.22 23.97 -3.68
N MET A 199 -10.79 23.85 -2.43
CA MET A 199 -10.59 22.55 -1.77
C MET A 199 -11.91 21.85 -1.46
N GLU A 200 -12.90 22.53 -0.92
CA GLU A 200 -14.23 21.97 -0.61
C GLU A 200 -14.92 21.38 -1.85
N LYS A 201 -14.75 22.03 -3.00
CA LYS A 201 -15.30 21.59 -4.29
C LYS A 201 -14.38 20.66 -5.06
N SER A 202 -13.19 20.37 -4.54
CA SER A 202 -12.16 19.61 -5.26
C SER A 202 -11.90 20.15 -6.66
N SER A 203 -11.89 21.49 -6.82
CA SER A 203 -11.75 22.15 -8.11
C SER A 203 -10.35 21.96 -8.69
N ASN A 204 -10.29 21.70 -9.99
CA ASN A 204 -9.05 21.71 -10.76
C ASN A 204 -8.45 23.12 -10.91
N GLY A 205 -9.19 24.15 -10.54
CA GLY A 205 -8.72 25.53 -10.43
C GLY A 205 -7.54 25.71 -9.48
N ILE A 206 -7.26 24.73 -8.58
CA ILE A 206 -6.01 24.73 -7.79
C ILE A 206 -4.76 24.79 -8.67
N ALA A 207 -4.80 24.25 -9.88
CA ALA A 207 -3.68 24.31 -10.83
C ALA A 207 -3.38 25.74 -11.27
N LYS A 208 -4.38 26.63 -11.28
CA LYS A 208 -4.17 28.06 -11.57
C LYS A 208 -3.37 28.72 -10.43
N LEU A 209 -3.68 28.40 -9.17
CA LEU A 209 -2.89 28.87 -8.03
C LEU A 209 -1.42 28.42 -8.13
N VAL A 210 -1.21 27.13 -8.43
CA VAL A 210 0.16 26.60 -8.62
C VAL A 210 0.87 27.32 -9.76
N TYR A 211 0.21 27.49 -10.90
CA TYR A 211 0.80 28.17 -12.05
C TYR A 211 1.17 29.63 -11.71
N ASP A 212 0.24 30.38 -11.13
CA ASP A 212 0.45 31.81 -10.83
C ASP A 212 1.62 32.04 -9.86
N HIS A 213 1.84 31.11 -8.90
CA HIS A 213 2.87 31.27 -7.88
C HIS A 213 4.20 30.54 -8.16
N TYR A 214 4.19 29.48 -8.99
CA TYR A 214 5.39 28.66 -9.20
C TYR A 214 5.86 28.55 -10.65
N LYS A 215 5.19 29.18 -11.64
CA LYS A 215 5.58 29.10 -13.06
C LYS A 215 7.04 29.45 -13.34
N ASP A 216 7.59 30.42 -12.60
CA ASP A 216 8.97 30.89 -12.77
C ASP A 216 9.99 30.06 -11.94
N ARG A 217 9.52 29.26 -10.99
CA ARG A 217 10.32 28.42 -10.10
C ARG A 217 9.60 27.11 -9.77
N PRO A 218 9.31 26.27 -10.77
CA PRO A 218 8.51 25.05 -10.58
C PRO A 218 9.20 24.03 -9.66
N GLU A 219 10.54 24.04 -9.59
CA GLU A 219 11.30 23.20 -8.67
C GLU A 219 10.97 23.49 -7.19
N LYS A 220 10.60 24.71 -6.84
CA LYS A 220 10.20 25.06 -5.48
C LYS A 220 8.94 24.29 -5.06
N PHE A 221 7.98 24.14 -5.97
CA PHE A 221 6.76 23.40 -5.74
C PHE A 221 7.05 21.89 -5.54
N VAL A 222 7.84 21.29 -6.44
CA VAL A 222 8.18 19.86 -6.34
C VAL A 222 8.99 19.57 -5.09
N ASN A 223 9.92 20.47 -4.71
CA ASN A 223 10.69 20.33 -3.48
C ASN A 223 9.81 20.34 -2.21
N ARG A 224 8.62 20.99 -2.23
CA ARG A 224 7.65 20.88 -1.13
C ARG A 224 7.08 19.48 -1.03
N TRP A 225 6.76 18.84 -2.15
CA TRP A 225 6.33 17.45 -2.16
C TRP A 225 7.42 16.50 -1.66
N TYR A 226 8.67 16.74 -2.05
CA TYR A 226 9.83 15.98 -1.55
C TYR A 226 10.03 16.17 -0.04
N ALA A 227 9.83 17.38 0.47
CA ALA A 227 9.88 17.65 1.90
C ALA A 227 8.77 16.93 2.70
N MET A 228 7.64 16.64 2.05
CA MET A 228 6.56 15.81 2.62
C MET A 228 6.85 14.30 2.52
N GLY A 229 7.97 13.89 1.89
CA GLY A 229 8.34 12.48 1.73
C GLY A 229 7.60 11.75 0.60
N LEU A 230 6.92 12.47 -0.31
CA LEU A 230 6.17 11.85 -1.40
C LEU A 230 7.06 11.20 -2.47
N ASP A 231 8.35 11.47 -2.47
CA ASP A 231 9.38 10.92 -3.34
C ASP A 231 10.10 9.70 -2.76
N LYS A 232 9.69 9.22 -1.58
CA LYS A 232 10.38 8.16 -0.85
C LYS A 232 9.45 6.98 -0.57
N LYS A 233 10.05 5.79 -0.52
CA LYS A 233 9.38 4.62 0.04
C LYS A 233 8.97 4.88 1.49
N THR A 234 7.86 4.30 1.89
CA THR A 234 7.36 4.40 3.27
C THR A 234 8.22 3.62 4.25
N GLY A 235 8.97 2.62 3.75
CA GLY A 235 9.77 1.70 4.55
C GLY A 235 8.93 0.63 5.24
N ILE A 236 7.74 0.35 4.72
CA ILE A 236 6.92 -0.77 5.21
C ILE A 236 7.72 -2.07 5.08
N CYS A 237 7.63 -2.94 6.09
CA CYS A 237 8.39 -4.20 6.12
C CYS A 237 7.94 -5.26 5.09
N LEU A 238 6.93 -4.97 4.28
CA LEU A 238 6.45 -5.90 3.25
C LEU A 238 7.28 -5.80 1.96
N PRO A 239 7.58 -6.93 1.30
CA PRO A 239 8.30 -6.92 0.05
C PRO A 239 7.43 -6.39 -1.10
N GLY A 240 8.07 -5.72 -2.06
CA GLY A 240 7.39 -5.28 -3.29
C GLY A 240 6.90 -3.84 -3.27
N GLU A 241 7.28 -3.03 -2.28
CA GLU A 241 7.02 -1.59 -2.32
C GLU A 241 7.77 -0.96 -3.50
N ILE A 242 7.00 -0.29 -4.37
CA ILE A 242 7.54 0.36 -5.56
C ILE A 242 8.19 1.70 -5.22
N GLU A 243 9.12 2.13 -6.10
CA GLU A 243 9.68 3.48 -6.01
C GLU A 243 8.64 4.51 -6.46
N PRO A 244 8.34 5.54 -5.64
CA PRO A 244 7.52 6.65 -6.09
C PRO A 244 8.20 7.43 -7.20
N TYR A 245 7.41 7.90 -8.16
CA TYR A 245 7.94 8.72 -9.24
C TYR A 245 7.21 10.06 -9.31
N ILE A 246 7.97 11.13 -9.07
CA ILE A 246 7.52 12.51 -9.28
C ILE A 246 8.48 13.16 -10.27
N LYS A 247 7.96 13.55 -11.44
CA LYS A 247 8.78 14.21 -12.47
C LYS A 247 9.34 15.53 -11.95
N TYR A 248 10.66 15.66 -11.98
CA TYR A 248 11.32 16.91 -11.62
C TYR A 248 11.38 17.86 -12.81
N PRO A 249 11.17 19.19 -12.64
CA PRO A 249 11.07 20.15 -13.76
C PRO A 249 12.28 20.23 -14.68
N LYS A 250 13.47 19.83 -14.20
CA LYS A 250 14.70 19.79 -14.99
C LYS A 250 14.95 18.47 -15.71
N ASP A 251 14.15 17.45 -15.42
CA ASP A 251 14.29 16.16 -16.07
C ASP A 251 13.80 16.28 -17.52
N LYS A 252 14.69 15.97 -18.45
CA LYS A 252 14.32 15.89 -19.86
C LYS A 252 13.43 14.66 -20.02
N SER A 253 12.25 14.86 -20.55
CA SER A 253 11.32 13.78 -20.94
C SER A 253 11.79 13.09 -22.20
#